data_86c8dd2d8ae00c4382976a908f600f16
#
_entry.id   86c8dd2d8ae00c4382976a908f600f16
#
_cell.length_a   1.000
_cell.length_b   1.000
_cell.length_c   1.000
_cell.angle_alpha   90.00
_cell.angle_beta   90.00
_cell.angle_gamma   90.00
#
_symmetry.space_group_name_H-M   'P 1'
#
loop_
_entity.id
_entity.type
_entity.pdbx_description
1 polymer ?
#
loop_
_entity_poly.entity_id
_entity_poly.type
_entity_poly.pdbx_seq_one_letter_code
_entity_poly.pdbx_strand_id
1 'polypeptide(L)'
;MVEQQILITIATLAVTLAGFSGVVGIFSKELSDVKSYKLETLLFQSGVALFASLTALIASQIGGGFKSEEEFREFWIISSWIYISITVIALIFATIDIIRKESYKKISYDILFYFSFFIVIALLIFNALYIQDAYLFHIALEINLAFAFVSFYTLVMPSKE
;
A
#
# COMPACT_ATOMS: atom_id res chain seq x y z
N MET A 1 16.66 7.26 -13.65
CA MET A 1 16.73 5.82 -14.02
C MET A 1 16.63 4.90 -12.81
N VAL A 2 17.37 5.14 -11.71
CA VAL A 2 17.30 4.29 -10.49
C VAL A 2 15.92 4.33 -9.85
N GLU A 3 15.33 5.50 -9.68
CA GLU A 3 14.00 5.65 -9.06
C GLU A 3 12.90 4.93 -9.83
N GLN A 4 12.94 4.99 -11.17
CA GLN A 4 11.97 4.27 -12.01
C GLN A 4 12.10 2.76 -11.85
N GLN A 5 13.33 2.25 -11.72
CA GLN A 5 13.56 0.83 -11.50
C GLN A 5 13.05 0.37 -10.13
N ILE A 6 13.18 1.19 -9.10
CA ILE A 6 12.61 0.93 -7.77
C ILE A 6 11.09 0.87 -7.86
N LEU A 7 10.45 1.86 -8.49
CA LEU A 7 8.99 1.89 -8.65
C LEU A 7 8.45 0.67 -9.41
N ILE A 8 9.14 0.25 -10.49
CA ILE A 8 8.79 -0.97 -11.24
C ILE A 8 8.93 -2.21 -10.35
N THR A 9 9.98 -2.31 -9.57
CA THR A 9 10.20 -3.43 -8.65
C THR A 9 9.09 -3.50 -7.60
N ILE A 10 8.74 -2.37 -6.99
CA ILE A 10 7.66 -2.27 -6.00
C ILE A 10 6.31 -2.66 -6.64
N ALA A 11 5.99 -2.13 -7.82
CA ALA A 11 4.77 -2.48 -8.55
C ALA A 11 4.71 -3.99 -8.86
N THR A 12 5.84 -4.58 -9.28
CA THR A 12 5.93 -6.03 -9.56
C THR A 12 5.69 -6.87 -8.30
N LEU A 13 6.28 -6.48 -7.17
CA LEU A 13 6.05 -7.15 -5.88
C LEU A 13 4.60 -7.03 -5.44
N ALA A 14 4.00 -5.85 -5.60
CA ALA A 14 2.59 -5.62 -5.27
C ALA A 14 1.64 -6.50 -6.09
N VAL A 15 1.86 -6.61 -7.42
CA VAL A 15 1.08 -7.50 -8.30
C VAL A 15 1.28 -8.96 -7.91
N THR A 16 2.51 -9.35 -7.58
CA THR A 16 2.82 -10.72 -7.15
C THR A 16 2.06 -11.09 -5.88
N LEU A 17 2.08 -10.23 -4.86
CA LEU A 17 1.33 -10.44 -3.61
C LEU A 17 -0.17 -10.49 -3.86
N ALA A 18 -0.72 -9.58 -4.68
CA ALA A 18 -2.12 -9.59 -5.04
C ALA A 18 -2.50 -10.87 -5.83
N GLY A 19 -1.65 -11.33 -6.74
CA GLY A 19 -1.85 -12.56 -7.50
C GLY A 19 -1.89 -13.80 -6.62
N PHE A 20 -0.94 -13.93 -5.69
CA PHE A 20 -0.93 -15.03 -4.72
C PHE A 20 -2.17 -15.03 -3.83
N SER A 21 -2.64 -13.85 -3.42
CA SER A 21 -3.85 -13.74 -2.62
C SER A 21 -5.09 -14.20 -3.38
N GLY A 22 -5.16 -13.89 -4.67
CA GLY A 22 -6.22 -14.38 -5.56
C GLY A 22 -6.23 -15.91 -5.66
N VAL A 23 -5.04 -16.52 -5.80
CA VAL A 23 -4.89 -17.98 -5.82
C VAL A 23 -5.37 -18.59 -4.49
N VAL A 24 -4.92 -18.05 -3.35
CA VAL A 24 -5.36 -18.52 -2.03
C VAL A 24 -6.88 -18.39 -1.87
N GLY A 25 -7.46 -17.29 -2.33
CA GLY A 25 -8.91 -17.06 -2.29
C GLY A 25 -9.71 -18.10 -3.08
N ILE A 26 -9.23 -18.48 -4.27
CA ILE A 26 -9.91 -19.47 -5.13
C ILE A 26 -9.85 -20.89 -4.54
N PHE A 27 -8.69 -21.28 -3.98
CA PHE A 27 -8.49 -22.63 -3.46
C PHE A 27 -9.06 -22.83 -2.05
N SER A 28 -9.36 -21.77 -1.33
CA SER A 28 -9.94 -21.84 0.02
C SER A 28 -11.47 -21.77 -0.08
N LYS A 29 -12.14 -22.92 -0.23
CA LYS A 29 -13.60 -23.02 -0.39
C LYS A 29 -14.38 -22.46 0.81
N GLU A 30 -13.81 -22.44 2.01
CA GLU A 30 -14.39 -21.88 3.22
C GLU A 30 -13.29 -21.15 3.99
N LEU A 31 -13.09 -19.87 3.66
CA LEU A 31 -12.25 -19.01 4.47
C LEU A 31 -13.01 -18.66 5.76
N SER A 32 -12.37 -18.91 6.92
CA SER A 32 -12.88 -18.33 8.17
C SER A 32 -12.88 -16.80 8.04
N ASP A 33 -13.76 -16.10 8.78
CA ASP A 33 -13.87 -14.64 8.76
C ASP A 33 -12.51 -13.94 8.94
N VAL A 34 -11.62 -14.53 9.76
CA VAL A 34 -10.24 -14.03 9.98
C VAL A 34 -9.39 -14.10 8.74
N LYS A 35 -9.46 -15.22 8.02
CA LYS A 35 -8.66 -15.41 6.80
C LYS A 35 -9.18 -14.53 5.67
N SER A 36 -10.50 -14.37 5.58
CA SER A 36 -11.11 -13.43 4.64
C SER A 36 -10.65 -12.00 4.89
N TYR A 37 -10.66 -11.55 6.14
CA TYR A 37 -10.17 -10.22 6.52
C TYR A 37 -8.69 -10.02 6.17
N LYS A 38 -7.82 -11.01 6.46
CA LYS A 38 -6.39 -10.93 6.11
C LYS A 38 -6.17 -10.87 4.59
N LEU A 39 -6.98 -11.60 3.83
CA LEU A 39 -6.95 -11.58 2.37
C LEU A 39 -7.34 -10.20 1.83
N GLU A 40 -8.41 -9.62 2.34
CA GLU A 40 -8.86 -8.28 1.99
C GLU A 40 -7.80 -7.23 2.33
N THR A 41 -7.19 -7.31 3.52
CA THR A 41 -6.10 -6.42 3.95
C THR A 41 -4.90 -6.52 3.03
N LEU A 42 -4.49 -7.73 2.65
CA LEU A 42 -3.39 -7.98 1.73
C LEU A 42 -3.65 -7.39 0.35
N LEU A 43 -4.83 -7.67 -0.22
CA LEU A 43 -5.24 -7.12 -1.52
C LEU A 43 -5.25 -5.59 -1.50
N PHE A 44 -5.76 -5.02 -0.42
CA PHE A 44 -5.88 -3.59 -0.25
C PHE A 44 -4.50 -2.90 -0.18
N GLN A 45 -3.61 -3.38 0.69
CA GLN A 45 -2.25 -2.83 0.83
C GLN A 45 -1.45 -2.99 -0.46
N SER A 46 -1.52 -4.16 -1.10
CA SER A 46 -0.87 -4.40 -2.38
C SER A 46 -1.44 -3.48 -3.48
N GLY A 47 -2.75 -3.28 -3.51
CA GLY A 47 -3.41 -2.39 -4.45
C GLY A 47 -2.98 -0.94 -4.27
N VAL A 48 -2.95 -0.43 -3.05
CA VAL A 48 -2.50 0.94 -2.75
C VAL A 48 -1.04 1.13 -3.19
N ALA A 49 -0.14 0.19 -2.87
CA ALA A 49 1.26 0.25 -3.28
C ALA A 49 1.41 0.22 -4.80
N LEU A 50 0.65 -0.64 -5.49
CA LEU A 50 0.64 -0.75 -6.94
C LEU A 50 0.22 0.56 -7.60
N PHE A 51 -0.94 1.09 -7.22
CA PHE A 51 -1.47 2.32 -7.83
C PHE A 51 -0.57 3.52 -7.55
N ALA A 52 -0.04 3.67 -6.34
CA ALA A 52 0.89 4.74 -6.02
C ALA A 52 2.18 4.66 -6.85
N SER A 53 2.76 3.45 -6.99
CA SER A 53 3.98 3.22 -7.79
C SER A 53 3.74 3.50 -9.27
N LEU A 54 2.63 3.01 -9.83
CA LEU A 54 2.29 3.21 -11.25
C LEU A 54 1.99 4.68 -11.54
N THR A 55 1.27 5.37 -10.67
CA THR A 55 0.97 6.80 -10.83
C THR A 55 2.25 7.62 -10.86
N ALA A 56 3.17 7.38 -9.91
CA ALA A 56 4.46 8.04 -9.89
C ALA A 56 5.31 7.71 -11.13
N LEU A 57 5.32 6.43 -11.57
CA LEU A 57 6.04 6.00 -12.76
C LEU A 57 5.52 6.67 -14.02
N ILE A 58 4.20 6.66 -14.25
CA ILE A 58 3.57 7.28 -15.42
C ILE A 58 3.83 8.79 -15.42
N ALA A 59 3.61 9.46 -14.29
CA ALA A 59 3.81 10.89 -14.17
C ALA A 59 5.28 11.29 -14.42
N SER A 60 6.25 10.48 -13.99
CA SER A 60 7.68 10.73 -14.26
C SER A 60 8.05 10.63 -15.74
N GLN A 61 7.25 9.95 -16.56
CA GLN A 61 7.50 9.77 -18.00
C GLN A 61 6.84 10.84 -18.87
N ILE A 62 5.70 11.40 -18.43
CA ILE A 62 4.93 12.38 -19.22
C ILE A 62 5.74 13.65 -19.51
N GLY A 63 6.61 14.08 -18.60
CA GLY A 63 7.44 15.28 -18.72
C GLY A 63 8.73 15.12 -19.52
N GLY A 64 9.05 13.94 -20.04
CA GLY A 64 10.32 13.69 -20.72
C GLY A 64 11.55 13.70 -19.78
N GLY A 65 11.32 13.49 -18.49
CA GLY A 65 12.30 13.58 -17.41
C GLY A 65 12.38 14.99 -16.80
N PHE A 66 13.00 15.07 -15.64
CA PHE A 66 13.14 16.33 -14.91
C PHE A 66 14.24 17.18 -15.52
N LYS A 67 13.94 18.45 -15.80
CA LYS A 67 14.88 19.40 -16.40
C LYS A 67 15.61 20.24 -15.36
N SER A 68 15.07 20.30 -14.14
CA SER A 68 15.63 21.03 -13.02
C SER A 68 15.44 20.29 -11.70
N GLU A 69 16.22 20.68 -10.69
CA GLU A 69 16.06 20.17 -9.32
C GLU A 69 14.73 20.58 -8.68
N GLU A 70 14.21 21.73 -9.10
CA GLU A 70 12.92 22.24 -8.65
C GLU A 70 11.76 21.39 -9.19
N GLU A 71 11.75 21.07 -10.50
CA GLU A 71 10.78 20.15 -11.11
C GLU A 71 10.79 18.77 -10.44
N PHE A 72 11.98 18.28 -10.06
CA PHE A 72 12.14 17.02 -9.36
C PHE A 72 11.49 17.06 -7.97
N ARG A 73 11.70 18.12 -7.20
CA ARG A 73 11.07 18.29 -5.88
C ARG A 73 9.56 18.42 -5.96
N GLU A 74 9.06 19.29 -6.87
CA GLU A 74 7.63 19.46 -7.09
C GLU A 74 6.95 18.14 -7.44
N PHE A 75 7.58 17.33 -8.28
CA PHE A 75 7.08 16.02 -8.64
C PHE A 75 6.88 15.12 -7.42
N TRP A 76 7.85 15.06 -6.50
CA TRP A 76 7.74 14.20 -5.32
C TRP A 76 6.75 14.75 -4.28
N ILE A 77 6.59 16.07 -4.19
CA ILE A 77 5.52 16.68 -3.41
C ILE A 77 4.15 16.24 -3.92
N ILE A 78 3.91 16.40 -5.22
CA ILE A 78 2.64 16.03 -5.86
C ILE A 78 2.38 14.53 -5.73
N SER A 79 3.37 13.70 -6.00
CA SER A 79 3.26 12.25 -5.86
C SER A 79 2.93 11.82 -4.43
N SER A 80 3.53 12.46 -3.42
CA SER A 80 3.22 12.20 -2.02
C SER A 80 1.76 12.57 -1.68
N TRP A 81 1.26 13.70 -2.15
CA TRP A 81 -0.14 14.09 -1.94
C TRP A 81 -1.12 13.17 -2.65
N ILE A 82 -0.80 12.72 -3.87
CA ILE A 82 -1.62 11.73 -4.59
C ILE A 82 -1.66 10.41 -3.80
N TYR A 83 -0.51 9.94 -3.32
CA TYR A 83 -0.46 8.70 -2.53
C TYR A 83 -1.24 8.83 -1.22
N ILE A 84 -1.12 9.94 -0.49
CA ILE A 84 -1.92 10.23 0.71
C ILE A 84 -3.41 10.16 0.36
N SER A 85 -3.83 10.81 -0.73
CA SER A 85 -5.22 10.83 -1.17
C SER A 85 -5.77 9.43 -1.47
N ILE A 86 -5.02 8.63 -2.22
CA ILE A 86 -5.36 7.23 -2.51
C ILE A 86 -5.50 6.45 -1.19
N THR A 87 -4.55 6.60 -0.28
CA THR A 87 -4.53 5.91 1.01
C THR A 87 -5.72 6.29 1.89
N VAL A 88 -6.04 7.58 1.97
CA VAL A 88 -7.19 8.08 2.76
C VAL A 88 -8.51 7.59 2.19
N ILE A 89 -8.71 7.68 0.87
CA ILE A 89 -9.90 7.17 0.20
C ILE A 89 -10.07 5.68 0.49
N ALA A 90 -8.99 4.97 0.34
CA ALA A 90 -8.93 3.56 0.58
C ALA A 90 -9.25 3.20 2.05
N LEU A 91 -8.72 3.93 3.04
CA LEU A 91 -9.07 3.76 4.46
C LEU A 91 -10.55 4.04 4.75
N ILE A 92 -11.13 5.04 4.09
CA ILE A 92 -12.57 5.33 4.22
C ILE A 92 -13.40 4.13 3.77
N PHE A 93 -13.09 3.55 2.59
CA PHE A 93 -13.81 2.37 2.11
C PHE A 93 -13.63 1.17 3.02
N ALA A 94 -12.40 0.89 3.49
CA ALA A 94 -12.13 -0.20 4.43
C ALA A 94 -12.90 -0.01 5.75
N THR A 95 -12.94 1.20 6.28
CA THR A 95 -13.67 1.51 7.51
C THR A 95 -15.18 1.32 7.35
N ILE A 96 -15.75 1.78 6.22
CA ILE A 96 -17.18 1.58 5.91
C ILE A 96 -17.51 0.09 5.82
N ASP A 97 -16.65 -0.71 5.20
CA ASP A 97 -16.88 -2.15 5.06
C ASP A 97 -16.82 -2.87 6.41
N ILE A 98 -15.88 -2.52 7.27
CA ILE A 98 -15.77 -3.05 8.64
C ILE A 98 -17.04 -2.73 9.45
N ILE A 99 -17.54 -1.50 9.38
CA ILE A 99 -18.76 -1.08 10.09
C ILE A 99 -19.97 -1.85 9.58
N ARG A 100 -20.08 -2.08 8.26
CA ARG A 100 -21.22 -2.79 7.66
C ARG A 100 -21.25 -4.28 8.00
N LYS A 101 -20.08 -4.92 8.13
CA LYS A 101 -19.98 -6.36 8.40
C LYS A 101 -20.18 -6.74 9.87
N GLU A 102 -20.43 -5.79 10.79
CA GLU A 102 -20.52 -6.01 12.25
C GLU A 102 -19.36 -6.84 12.84
N SER A 103 -18.24 -6.92 12.14
CA SER A 103 -17.09 -7.76 12.49
C SER A 103 -16.23 -7.17 13.62
N TYR A 104 -16.85 -6.53 14.61
CA TYR A 104 -16.17 -5.89 15.76
C TYR A 104 -15.34 -6.83 16.64
N LYS A 105 -15.26 -8.13 16.34
CA LYS A 105 -14.67 -9.11 17.28
C LYS A 105 -13.14 -9.26 17.25
N LYS A 106 -12.39 -8.53 16.38
CA LYS A 106 -10.93 -8.70 16.31
C LYS A 106 -10.14 -7.38 16.28
N ILE A 107 -10.29 -6.60 17.32
CA ILE A 107 -9.59 -5.32 17.56
C ILE A 107 -8.06 -5.37 17.32
N SER A 108 -7.41 -6.50 17.57
CA SER A 108 -5.94 -6.59 17.48
C SER A 108 -5.38 -6.49 16.05
N TYR A 109 -6.09 -7.03 15.06
CA TYR A 109 -5.65 -6.97 13.65
C TYR A 109 -5.95 -5.61 13.04
N ASP A 110 -7.06 -5.01 13.44
CA ASP A 110 -7.46 -3.67 12.99
C ASP A 110 -6.44 -2.62 13.43
N ILE A 111 -5.94 -2.71 14.66
CA ILE A 111 -4.90 -1.80 15.18
C ILE A 111 -3.65 -1.84 14.31
N LEU A 112 -3.14 -3.02 13.96
CA LEU A 112 -1.94 -3.15 13.13
C LEU A 112 -2.16 -2.59 11.72
N PHE A 113 -3.34 -2.82 11.15
CA PHE A 113 -3.73 -2.30 9.85
C PHE A 113 -3.76 -0.77 9.84
N TYR A 114 -4.52 -0.14 10.74
CA TYR A 114 -4.60 1.31 10.81
C TYR A 114 -3.26 1.96 11.19
N PHE A 115 -2.47 1.31 12.05
CA PHE A 115 -1.14 1.79 12.43
C PHE A 115 -0.18 1.84 11.24
N SER A 116 -0.23 0.84 10.34
CA SER A 116 0.60 0.82 9.13
C SER A 116 0.30 2.02 8.24
N PHE A 117 -0.97 2.31 7.99
CA PHE A 117 -1.35 3.45 7.17
C PHE A 117 -1.05 4.79 7.82
N PHE A 118 -1.18 4.87 9.15
CA PHE A 118 -0.80 6.08 9.88
C PHE A 118 0.70 6.39 9.71
N ILE A 119 1.57 5.40 9.81
CA ILE A 119 3.02 5.56 9.56
C ILE A 119 3.27 6.03 8.13
N VAL A 120 2.66 5.38 7.14
CA VAL A 120 2.82 5.73 5.73
C VAL A 120 2.37 7.17 5.47
N ILE A 121 1.20 7.56 5.96
CA ILE A 121 0.68 8.93 5.80
C ILE A 121 1.60 9.94 6.48
N ALA A 122 2.07 9.67 7.70
CA ALA A 122 2.98 10.56 8.43
C ALA A 122 4.30 10.76 7.68
N LEU A 123 4.90 9.69 7.13
CA LEU A 123 6.11 9.76 6.30
C LEU A 123 5.88 10.57 5.02
N LEU A 124 4.75 10.38 4.35
CA LEU A 124 4.43 11.10 3.12
C LEU A 124 4.15 12.58 3.37
N ILE A 125 3.46 12.93 4.47
CA ILE A 125 3.29 14.34 4.88
C ILE A 125 4.65 14.97 5.18
N PHE A 126 5.51 14.25 5.91
CA PHE A 126 6.86 14.73 6.22
C PHE A 126 7.68 14.91 4.94
N ASN A 127 7.56 13.98 3.98
CA ASN A 127 8.19 14.12 2.67
C ASN A 127 7.68 15.35 1.91
N ALA A 128 6.36 15.51 1.81
CA ALA A 128 5.77 16.62 1.04
C ALA A 128 6.09 18.00 1.61
N LEU A 129 6.23 18.13 2.94
CA LEU A 129 6.43 19.42 3.59
C LEU A 129 7.91 19.78 3.81
N TYR A 130 8.79 18.80 4.01
CA TYR A 130 10.15 19.06 4.48
C TYR A 130 11.25 18.49 3.58
N ILE A 131 11.18 17.23 3.19
CA ILE A 131 12.28 16.54 2.47
C ILE A 131 12.16 16.69 0.96
N GLN A 132 10.98 16.48 0.41
CA GLN A 132 10.66 16.67 -1.02
C GLN A 132 11.51 15.80 -1.94
N ASP A 133 11.74 14.52 -1.56
CA ASP A 133 12.62 13.59 -2.24
C ASP A 133 11.95 12.24 -2.53
N ALA A 134 12.47 11.55 -3.55
CA ALA A 134 12.11 10.18 -3.92
C ALA A 134 12.28 9.18 -2.77
N TYR A 135 13.32 9.36 -1.98
CA TYR A 135 13.74 8.41 -0.95
C TYR A 135 12.64 8.10 0.07
N LEU A 136 12.02 9.13 0.68
CA LEU A 136 10.95 8.90 1.66
C LEU A 136 9.67 8.35 1.02
N PHE A 137 9.40 8.72 -0.23
CA PHE A 137 8.29 8.14 -0.98
C PHE A 137 8.48 6.64 -1.18
N HIS A 138 9.67 6.20 -1.57
CA HIS A 138 10.00 4.78 -1.74
C HIS A 138 9.93 4.03 -0.42
N ILE A 139 10.47 4.59 0.69
CA ILE A 139 10.35 3.98 2.02
C ILE A 139 8.88 3.80 2.42
N ALA A 140 8.02 4.78 2.17
CA ALA A 140 6.60 4.66 2.48
C ALA A 140 5.93 3.52 1.71
N LEU A 141 6.30 3.33 0.42
CA LEU A 141 5.85 2.19 -0.39
C LEU A 141 6.36 0.85 0.13
N GLU A 142 7.64 0.76 0.51
CA GLU A 142 8.25 -0.44 1.05
C GLU A 142 7.61 -0.85 2.38
N ILE A 143 7.34 0.11 3.28
CA ILE A 143 6.62 -0.14 4.53
C ILE A 143 5.23 -0.72 4.24
N ASN A 144 4.49 -0.13 3.30
CA ASN A 144 3.18 -0.63 2.93
C ASN A 144 3.24 -2.08 2.40
N LEU A 145 4.21 -2.40 1.54
CA LEU A 145 4.45 -3.77 1.06
C LEU A 145 4.88 -4.73 2.17
N ALA A 146 5.69 -4.27 3.12
CA ALA A 146 6.09 -5.10 4.26
C ALA A 146 4.88 -5.53 5.10
N PHE A 147 3.92 -4.62 5.33
CA PHE A 147 2.67 -4.96 6.01
C PHE A 147 1.79 -5.89 5.17
N ALA A 148 1.74 -5.70 3.84
CA ALA A 148 1.08 -6.64 2.94
C ALA A 148 1.69 -8.05 3.04
N PHE A 149 3.02 -8.14 3.09
CA PHE A 149 3.74 -9.40 3.26
C PHE A 149 3.45 -10.06 4.61
N VAL A 150 3.38 -9.30 5.71
CA VAL A 150 2.99 -9.81 7.03
C VAL A 150 1.56 -10.37 6.97
N SER A 151 0.64 -9.69 6.31
CA SER A 151 -0.73 -10.16 6.11
C SER A 151 -0.77 -11.47 5.32
N PHE A 152 0.02 -11.56 4.24
CA PHE A 152 0.19 -12.79 3.45
C PHE A 152 0.75 -13.95 4.29
N TYR A 153 1.85 -13.70 5.01
CA TYR A 153 2.49 -14.69 5.85
C TYR A 153 1.51 -15.26 6.88
N THR A 154 0.76 -14.40 7.57
CA THR A 154 -0.22 -14.83 8.57
C THR A 154 -1.46 -15.51 7.97
N LEU A 155 -1.74 -15.27 6.68
CA LEU A 155 -2.82 -15.94 5.94
C LEU A 155 -2.45 -17.41 5.62
N VAL A 156 -1.18 -17.64 5.23
CA VAL A 156 -0.68 -18.95 4.80
C VAL A 156 -0.35 -19.85 6.00
N MET A 157 0.04 -19.27 7.13
CA MET A 157 0.35 -20.06 8.32
C MET A 157 -0.87 -20.78 8.87
N PRO A 158 -0.72 -22.07 9.26
CA PRO A 158 -1.79 -22.79 9.93
C PRO A 158 -2.13 -22.08 11.26
N SER A 159 -3.40 -21.72 11.44
CA SER A 159 -3.89 -21.24 12.74
C SER A 159 -3.62 -22.36 13.75
N LYS A 160 -2.83 -22.10 14.78
CA LYS A 160 -2.83 -22.94 15.98
C LYS A 160 -4.22 -22.78 16.60
N GLU A 161 -5.09 -23.74 16.35
CA GLU A 161 -6.33 -23.92 17.09
C GLU A 161 -6.03 -24.31 18.54
#